data_3abdda107cc4300c34bd0f6f5ac7fcfc
#
_entry.id   3abdda107cc4300c34bd0f6f5ac7fcfc
#
_cell.length_a   1.000
_cell.length_b   1.000
_cell.length_c   1.000
_cell.angle_alpha   90.00
_cell.angle_beta   90.00
_cell.angle_gamma   90.00
#
_symmetry.space_group_name_H-M   'P 1'
#
loop_
_entity.id
_entity.type
_entity.pdbx_description
1 polymer ?
#
loop_
_entity_poly.entity_id
_entity_poly.type
_entity_poly.pdbx_seq_one_letter_code
_entity_poly.pdbx_strand_id
1 'polypeptide(L)'
;MKICKQIDQYIEFVRSDEAVVCEEQLLLCDFVEKVFAEEDVYVDKEQLERYLGLEKYFPYKLLPWEQFCFTLHNCVYKREDGQLRFPYLMILVGRGAGKNGYLAFEDFALVTPVNGVKEYHIDIFATSEDQAKTTFEDIYNILEDNKRFFKNTFKWNLECITNIRTRSKIKYHTRAPETKDGGRPGKVDFDEYHAYKDYKLIEVATGGLGKKDFPRRTVISTQGDIRDGPLDELLETCLQILKGEIPDNGKLPFICWLDDPEEVKDEEKWQKANPSLRNFPTLLTEMRMEYEEYKLDPVNHTSFMTKRMNRPPGETQYCVTDWKNLEKATRSLPDLRNHSCVAGIDYSKTNDFVAAGLLFKVGDKRYWMHHTWVCKKSRDLLRIKYPLKEAEEEGVLTMVDDVEIDPEYVTDWLLEKSKLYKIESVVMDNFRQTWLREALGKIGFS
;
A
#
# COMPACT_ATOMS: atom_id res chain seq x y z
N MET A 1 23.94 -6.49 -20.97
CA MET A 1 24.74 -7.57 -20.30
C MET A 1 23.86 -8.81 -20.24
N LYS A 2 24.38 -10.03 -20.44
CA LYS A 2 23.57 -11.24 -20.27
C LYS A 2 23.75 -11.75 -18.84
N ILE A 3 22.66 -11.80 -18.10
CA ILE A 3 22.63 -12.21 -16.67
C ILE A 3 22.25 -13.70 -16.56
N CYS A 4 21.00 -14.00 -16.82
CA CYS A 4 20.48 -15.36 -16.96
C CYS A 4 19.18 -15.34 -17.78
N LYS A 5 18.77 -16.54 -18.25
CA LYS A 5 17.62 -16.66 -19.16
C LYS A 5 16.36 -15.96 -18.66
N GLN A 6 15.97 -16.17 -17.42
CA GLN A 6 14.72 -15.68 -16.84
C GLN A 6 14.70 -14.16 -16.72
N ILE A 7 15.82 -13.57 -16.32
CA ILE A 7 15.98 -12.12 -16.19
C ILE A 7 16.06 -11.48 -17.57
N ASP A 8 16.93 -12.01 -18.43
CA ASP A 8 17.17 -11.45 -19.77
C ASP A 8 15.90 -11.47 -20.62
N GLN A 9 15.16 -12.59 -20.62
CA GLN A 9 13.92 -12.72 -21.40
C GLN A 9 12.84 -11.74 -20.93
N TYR A 10 12.71 -11.49 -19.62
CA TYR A 10 11.74 -10.54 -19.11
C TYR A 10 12.13 -9.10 -19.46
N ILE A 11 13.40 -8.73 -19.31
CA ILE A 11 13.89 -7.39 -19.69
C ILE A 11 13.73 -7.16 -21.21
N GLU A 12 14.09 -8.16 -22.04
CA GLU A 12 13.91 -8.10 -23.48
C GLU A 12 12.43 -7.92 -23.86
N PHE A 13 11.51 -8.63 -23.18
CA PHE A 13 10.08 -8.46 -23.39
C PHE A 13 9.62 -7.06 -23.00
N VAL A 14 9.95 -6.57 -21.80
CA VAL A 14 9.51 -5.25 -21.31
C VAL A 14 9.95 -4.11 -22.23
N ARG A 15 11.08 -4.27 -22.92
CA ARG A 15 11.62 -3.27 -23.87
C ARG A 15 11.20 -3.48 -25.31
N SER A 16 10.43 -4.53 -25.60
CA SER A 16 9.96 -4.79 -26.97
C SER A 16 8.76 -3.92 -27.33
N ASP A 17 8.55 -3.71 -28.63
CA ASP A 17 7.38 -3.00 -29.15
C ASP A 17 6.04 -3.72 -28.86
N GLU A 18 6.10 -4.99 -28.48
CA GLU A 18 4.92 -5.81 -28.13
C GLU A 18 4.50 -5.65 -26.66
N ALA A 19 5.36 -5.06 -25.82
CA ALA A 19 5.09 -4.93 -24.40
C ALA A 19 4.14 -3.78 -24.10
N VAL A 20 3.09 -4.08 -23.34
CA VAL A 20 2.20 -3.08 -22.75
C VAL A 20 2.42 -3.11 -21.25
N VAL A 21 3.37 -2.30 -20.78
CA VAL A 21 3.84 -2.26 -19.41
C VAL A 21 3.77 -0.84 -18.84
N CYS A 22 3.70 -0.70 -17.53
CA CYS A 22 3.76 0.61 -16.87
C CYS A 22 5.20 1.11 -16.73
N GLU A 23 5.36 2.39 -16.41
CA GLU A 23 6.66 3.04 -16.24
C GLU A 23 7.53 2.33 -15.20
N GLU A 24 6.94 1.88 -14.10
CA GLU A 24 7.66 1.22 -13.01
C GLU A 24 8.30 -0.10 -13.41
N GLN A 25 7.76 -0.79 -14.41
CA GLN A 25 8.39 -2.00 -14.94
C GLN A 25 9.62 -1.70 -15.78
N LEU A 26 9.64 -0.58 -16.50
CA LEU A 26 10.83 -0.08 -17.22
C LEU A 26 11.90 0.32 -16.21
N LEU A 27 11.53 1.12 -15.21
CA LEU A 27 12.44 1.54 -14.12
C LEU A 27 13.00 0.35 -13.35
N LEU A 28 12.19 -0.70 -13.12
CA LEU A 28 12.66 -1.93 -12.47
C LEU A 28 13.71 -2.65 -13.32
N CYS A 29 13.52 -2.72 -14.65
CA CYS A 29 14.52 -3.32 -15.53
C CYS A 29 15.85 -2.53 -15.48
N ASP A 30 15.78 -1.20 -15.52
CA ASP A 30 16.95 -0.34 -15.41
C ASP A 30 17.66 -0.50 -14.03
N PHE A 31 16.88 -0.57 -12.96
CA PHE A 31 17.38 -0.82 -11.61
C PHE A 31 18.10 -2.16 -11.51
N VAL A 32 17.52 -3.24 -12.03
CA VAL A 32 18.13 -4.57 -12.00
C VAL A 32 19.44 -4.60 -12.82
N GLU A 33 19.43 -4.03 -14.04
CA GLU A 33 20.64 -3.97 -14.84
C GLU A 33 21.75 -3.16 -14.18
N LYS A 34 21.40 -2.05 -13.52
CA LYS A 34 22.34 -1.23 -12.75
C LYS A 34 22.97 -2.05 -11.61
N VAL A 35 22.16 -2.79 -10.85
CA VAL A 35 22.67 -3.64 -9.75
C VAL A 35 23.67 -4.66 -10.29
N PHE A 36 23.37 -5.34 -11.40
CA PHE A 36 24.32 -6.31 -11.98
C PHE A 36 25.55 -5.68 -12.64
N ALA A 37 25.48 -4.39 -13.00
CA ALA A 37 26.61 -3.65 -13.56
C ALA A 37 27.55 -3.07 -12.50
N GLU A 38 27.01 -2.63 -11.38
CA GLU A 38 27.73 -1.87 -10.37
C GLU A 38 28.10 -2.69 -9.12
N GLU A 39 27.35 -3.76 -8.81
CA GLU A 39 27.53 -4.57 -7.62
C GLU A 39 28.15 -5.95 -7.93
N ASP A 40 28.92 -6.49 -7.00
CA ASP A 40 29.47 -7.84 -7.11
C ASP A 40 28.46 -8.90 -6.69
N VAL A 41 27.51 -9.15 -7.57
CA VAL A 41 26.41 -10.12 -7.39
C VAL A 41 26.47 -11.22 -8.45
N TYR A 42 25.83 -12.34 -8.16
CA TYR A 42 25.70 -13.44 -9.11
C TYR A 42 24.37 -14.16 -8.97
N VAL A 43 23.95 -14.83 -10.05
CA VAL A 43 22.79 -15.74 -10.05
C VAL A 43 23.28 -17.15 -9.83
N ASP A 44 22.76 -17.83 -8.81
CA ASP A 44 22.95 -19.30 -8.66
C ASP A 44 21.98 -20.00 -9.63
N LYS A 45 22.49 -20.28 -10.84
CA LYS A 45 21.72 -20.92 -11.92
C LYS A 45 21.38 -22.37 -11.61
N GLU A 46 22.25 -23.09 -10.90
CA GLU A 46 21.99 -24.48 -10.51
C GLU A 46 20.86 -24.53 -9.48
N GLN A 47 20.89 -23.67 -8.49
CA GLN A 47 19.80 -23.53 -7.51
C GLN A 47 18.48 -23.16 -8.18
N LEU A 48 18.50 -22.21 -9.13
CA LEU A 48 17.33 -21.81 -9.89
C LEU A 48 16.72 -22.97 -10.68
N GLU A 49 17.53 -23.73 -11.41
CA GLU A 49 17.06 -24.91 -12.16
C GLU A 49 16.45 -25.97 -11.25
N ARG A 50 17.04 -26.19 -10.07
CA ARG A 50 16.51 -27.12 -9.06
C ARG A 50 15.17 -26.64 -8.52
N TYR A 51 14.99 -25.35 -8.27
CA TYR A 51 13.70 -24.78 -7.85
C TYR A 51 12.65 -24.91 -8.95
N LEU A 52 12.93 -24.44 -10.17
CA LEU A 52 12.00 -24.52 -11.29
C LEU A 52 11.66 -25.98 -11.66
N GLY A 53 12.54 -26.93 -11.39
CA GLY A 53 12.27 -28.37 -11.52
C GLY A 53 11.13 -28.88 -10.62
N LEU A 54 10.67 -28.10 -9.63
CA LEU A 54 9.52 -28.41 -8.79
C LEU A 54 8.18 -28.06 -9.45
N GLU A 55 8.14 -27.26 -10.53
CA GLU A 55 6.95 -26.95 -11.31
C GLU A 55 6.20 -28.19 -11.79
N LYS A 56 6.90 -29.32 -11.97
CA LYS A 56 6.28 -30.59 -12.38
C LYS A 56 5.20 -31.12 -11.42
N TYR A 57 5.15 -30.60 -10.20
CA TYR A 57 4.15 -30.97 -9.19
C TYR A 57 2.95 -30.03 -9.18
N PHE A 58 3.06 -28.89 -9.86
CA PHE A 58 2.03 -27.87 -9.92
C PHE A 58 1.17 -28.03 -11.17
N PRO A 59 -0.13 -27.68 -11.13
CA PRO A 59 -0.99 -27.70 -12.31
C PRO A 59 -0.69 -26.55 -13.30
N TYR A 60 0.26 -25.68 -12.95
CA TYR A 60 0.69 -24.53 -13.74
C TYR A 60 2.21 -24.40 -13.73
N LYS A 61 2.73 -23.54 -14.59
CA LYS A 61 4.11 -23.09 -14.59
C LYS A 61 4.16 -21.61 -14.29
N LEU A 62 5.23 -21.14 -13.67
CA LEU A 62 5.45 -19.74 -13.45
C LEU A 62 5.51 -18.99 -14.79
N LEU A 63 4.78 -17.88 -14.86
CA LEU A 63 4.81 -16.97 -15.99
C LEU A 63 6.15 -16.21 -16.06
N PRO A 64 6.52 -15.61 -17.19
CA PRO A 64 7.81 -14.92 -17.33
C PRO A 64 8.09 -13.87 -16.25
N TRP A 65 7.08 -13.08 -15.85
CA TRP A 65 7.22 -12.09 -14.79
C TRP A 65 7.41 -12.75 -13.41
N GLU A 66 6.74 -13.88 -13.17
CA GLU A 66 6.88 -14.65 -11.93
C GLU A 66 8.27 -15.29 -11.85
N GLN A 67 8.78 -15.85 -12.96
CA GLN A 67 10.14 -16.39 -13.03
C GLN A 67 11.19 -15.29 -12.82
N PHE A 68 10.97 -14.09 -13.33
CA PHE A 68 11.83 -12.93 -13.12
C PHE A 68 11.90 -12.55 -11.63
N CYS A 69 10.74 -12.35 -10.99
CA CYS A 69 10.66 -12.05 -9.55
C CYS A 69 11.28 -13.18 -8.70
N PHE A 70 10.94 -14.44 -9.01
CA PHE A 70 11.46 -15.60 -8.30
C PHE A 70 12.98 -15.68 -8.39
N THR A 71 13.54 -15.49 -9.56
CA THR A 71 14.99 -15.55 -9.79
C THR A 71 15.71 -14.48 -8.98
N LEU A 72 15.24 -13.24 -9.05
CA LEU A 72 15.86 -12.12 -8.34
C LEU A 72 15.77 -12.29 -6.82
N HIS A 73 14.61 -12.68 -6.31
CA HIS A 73 14.36 -12.79 -4.87
C HIS A 73 15.05 -14.02 -4.25
N ASN A 74 15.18 -15.13 -4.99
CA ASN A 74 15.61 -16.40 -4.42
C ASN A 74 17.00 -16.87 -4.83
N CYS A 75 17.54 -16.37 -5.95
CA CYS A 75 18.77 -16.93 -6.54
C CYS A 75 19.85 -15.88 -6.84
N VAL A 76 19.68 -14.61 -6.45
CA VAL A 76 20.71 -13.58 -6.59
C VAL A 76 21.39 -13.34 -5.26
N TYR A 77 22.72 -13.54 -5.24
CA TYR A 77 23.55 -13.46 -4.04
C TYR A 77 24.64 -12.42 -4.20
N LYS A 78 25.00 -11.78 -3.10
CA LYS A 78 26.19 -10.93 -2.98
C LYS A 78 27.41 -11.82 -2.79
N ARG A 79 28.50 -11.54 -3.52
CA ARG A 79 29.75 -12.32 -3.35
C ARG A 79 30.48 -12.00 -2.05
N GLU A 80 30.30 -10.78 -1.54
CA GLU A 80 30.95 -10.29 -0.34
C GLU A 80 30.62 -11.12 0.90
N ASP A 81 29.33 -11.42 1.12
CA ASP A 81 28.84 -12.07 2.33
C ASP A 81 28.00 -13.34 2.07
N GLY A 82 27.77 -13.67 0.79
CA GLY A 82 26.96 -14.81 0.38
C GLY A 82 25.46 -14.65 0.69
N GLN A 83 25.00 -13.47 1.10
CA GLN A 83 23.61 -13.22 1.42
C GLN A 83 22.80 -12.91 0.16
N LEU A 84 21.47 -13.07 0.25
CA LEU A 84 20.54 -12.67 -0.82
C LEU A 84 20.68 -11.17 -1.09
N ARG A 85 20.69 -10.80 -2.38
CA ARG A 85 20.71 -9.40 -2.77
C ARG A 85 19.33 -8.74 -2.58
N PHE A 86 18.26 -9.50 -2.82
CA PHE A 86 16.88 -9.00 -2.74
C PHE A 86 16.03 -9.82 -1.75
N PRO A 87 16.32 -9.78 -0.44
CA PRO A 87 15.57 -10.54 0.56
C PRO A 87 14.14 -10.02 0.82
N TYR A 88 13.76 -8.89 0.26
CA TYR A 88 12.44 -8.30 0.40
C TYR A 88 11.80 -8.08 -0.96
N LEU A 89 10.81 -8.89 -1.31
CA LEU A 89 10.02 -8.77 -2.54
C LEU A 89 8.67 -8.11 -2.25
N MET A 90 8.32 -7.09 -3.04
CA MET A 90 7.00 -6.46 -3.06
C MET A 90 6.38 -6.65 -4.43
N ILE A 91 5.20 -7.28 -4.50
CA ILE A 91 4.42 -7.50 -5.72
C ILE A 91 3.09 -6.78 -5.61
N LEU A 92 2.88 -5.78 -6.45
CA LEU A 92 1.61 -5.12 -6.69
C LEU A 92 1.14 -5.45 -8.11
N VAL A 93 0.14 -6.31 -8.24
CA VAL A 93 -0.46 -6.68 -9.53
C VAL A 93 -1.96 -6.74 -9.40
N GLY A 94 -2.68 -6.51 -10.49
CA GLY A 94 -4.14 -6.53 -10.48
C GLY A 94 -4.72 -7.87 -10.02
N ARG A 95 -5.94 -7.83 -9.47
CA ARG A 95 -6.65 -9.04 -9.04
C ARG A 95 -6.77 -10.03 -10.20
N GLY A 96 -6.46 -11.31 -9.93
CA GLY A 96 -6.49 -12.38 -10.92
C GLY A 96 -5.16 -12.62 -11.64
N ALA A 97 -4.11 -11.82 -11.38
CA ALA A 97 -2.80 -11.98 -12.04
C ALA A 97 -2.02 -13.25 -11.63
N GLY A 98 -2.44 -13.98 -10.59
CA GLY A 98 -1.76 -15.23 -10.19
C GLY A 98 -0.85 -15.09 -8.96
N LYS A 99 -0.85 -13.95 -8.25
CA LYS A 99 0.05 -13.68 -7.12
C LYS A 99 0.04 -14.77 -6.02
N ASN A 100 -1.11 -15.38 -5.71
CA ASN A 100 -1.20 -16.45 -4.71
C ASN A 100 -0.56 -17.75 -5.22
N GLY A 101 -0.74 -18.07 -6.51
CA GLY A 101 -0.07 -19.19 -7.15
C GLY A 101 1.46 -19.04 -7.15
N TYR A 102 1.96 -17.83 -7.41
CA TYR A 102 3.38 -17.50 -7.27
C TYR A 102 3.86 -17.77 -5.83
N LEU A 103 3.15 -17.25 -4.83
CA LEU A 103 3.51 -17.39 -3.43
C LEU A 103 3.47 -18.87 -2.99
N ALA A 104 2.45 -19.62 -3.42
CA ALA A 104 2.35 -21.05 -3.14
C ALA A 104 3.54 -21.84 -3.71
N PHE A 105 3.99 -21.52 -4.94
CA PHE A 105 5.18 -22.14 -5.52
C PHE A 105 6.43 -21.78 -4.73
N GLU A 106 6.63 -20.53 -4.42
CA GLU A 106 7.80 -20.05 -3.66
C GLU A 106 7.89 -20.71 -2.30
N ASP A 107 6.80 -20.73 -1.53
CA ASP A 107 6.76 -21.31 -0.19
C ASP A 107 6.99 -22.81 -0.21
N PHE A 108 6.36 -23.51 -1.15
CA PHE A 108 6.60 -24.92 -1.34
C PHE A 108 8.08 -25.20 -1.66
N ALA A 109 8.67 -24.44 -2.57
CA ALA A 109 10.07 -24.60 -2.96
C ALA A 109 11.02 -24.40 -1.78
N LEU A 110 10.80 -23.36 -0.98
CA LEU A 110 11.65 -22.98 0.13
C LEU A 110 11.61 -23.95 1.33
N VAL A 111 10.52 -24.68 1.54
CA VAL A 111 10.47 -25.71 2.61
C VAL A 111 11.07 -27.04 2.17
N THR A 112 11.38 -27.23 0.89
CA THR A 112 12.01 -28.46 0.38
C THR A 112 13.50 -28.50 0.66
N PRO A 113 14.17 -29.68 0.54
CA PRO A 113 15.62 -29.79 0.62
C PRO A 113 16.38 -28.97 -0.43
N VAL A 114 15.71 -28.51 -1.50
CA VAL A 114 16.30 -27.66 -2.54
C VAL A 114 16.79 -26.33 -1.96
N ASN A 115 16.10 -25.77 -0.98
CA ASN A 115 16.53 -24.53 -0.29
C ASN A 115 17.87 -24.69 0.48
N GLY A 116 18.22 -25.90 0.90
CA GLY A 116 19.44 -26.14 1.65
C GLY A 116 19.39 -25.78 3.14
N VAL A 117 18.40 -25.04 3.60
CA VAL A 117 18.26 -24.59 5.00
C VAL A 117 17.29 -25.48 5.75
N LYS A 118 17.69 -25.97 6.93
CA LYS A 118 16.82 -26.74 7.81
C LYS A 118 15.99 -25.83 8.72
N GLU A 119 14.78 -26.31 9.05
CA GLU A 119 13.85 -25.56 9.93
C GLU A 119 13.55 -24.16 9.39
N TYR A 120 13.48 -24.04 8.09
CA TYR A 120 13.11 -22.83 7.39
C TYR A 120 11.58 -22.66 7.43
N HIS A 121 11.09 -22.10 8.54
CA HIS A 121 9.65 -21.93 8.73
C HIS A 121 9.16 -20.74 7.92
N ILE A 122 7.94 -20.86 7.41
CA ILE A 122 7.24 -19.83 6.65
C ILE A 122 5.95 -19.52 7.39
N ASP A 123 5.76 -18.26 7.71
CA ASP A 123 4.56 -17.74 8.34
C ASP A 123 3.84 -16.80 7.36
N ILE A 124 2.62 -17.17 6.92
CA ILE A 124 1.77 -16.41 6.01
C ILE A 124 0.79 -15.59 6.84
N PHE A 125 0.76 -14.29 6.65
CA PHE A 125 -0.12 -13.35 7.35
C PHE A 125 -1.12 -12.71 6.39
N ALA A 126 -2.38 -12.62 6.80
CA ALA A 126 -3.41 -11.82 6.17
C ALA A 126 -4.37 -11.24 7.24
N THR A 127 -5.17 -10.26 6.86
CA THR A 127 -6.11 -9.61 7.77
C THR A 127 -7.39 -10.42 8.00
N SER A 128 -7.70 -11.38 7.13
CA SER A 128 -8.79 -12.34 7.29
C SER A 128 -8.30 -13.79 7.19
N GLU A 129 -9.04 -14.71 7.80
CA GLU A 129 -8.68 -16.14 7.80
C GLU A 129 -8.77 -16.75 6.39
N ASP A 130 -9.80 -16.42 5.65
CA ASP A 130 -10.00 -16.95 4.29
C ASP A 130 -8.86 -16.51 3.36
N GLN A 131 -8.38 -15.26 3.49
CA GLN A 131 -7.24 -14.77 2.71
C GLN A 131 -5.93 -15.47 3.11
N ALA A 132 -5.66 -15.60 4.41
CA ALA A 132 -4.45 -16.27 4.90
C ALA A 132 -4.40 -17.76 4.49
N LYS A 133 -5.56 -18.39 4.37
CA LYS A 133 -5.68 -19.79 3.94
C LYS A 133 -5.46 -20.01 2.46
N THR A 134 -5.75 -19.04 1.59
CA THR A 134 -5.73 -19.24 0.14
C THR A 134 -4.41 -19.85 -0.36
N THR A 135 -3.30 -19.19 -0.10
CA THR A 135 -1.96 -19.71 -0.48
C THR A 135 -1.63 -21.03 0.21
N PHE A 136 -2.00 -21.18 1.48
CA PHE A 136 -1.78 -22.41 2.24
C PHE A 136 -2.57 -23.59 1.66
N GLU A 137 -3.84 -23.38 1.29
CA GLU A 137 -4.71 -24.40 0.70
C GLU A 137 -4.24 -24.79 -0.71
N ASP A 138 -3.70 -23.88 -1.49
CA ASP A 138 -3.08 -24.20 -2.77
C ASP A 138 -1.93 -25.21 -2.57
N ILE A 139 -1.05 -24.98 -1.60
CA ILE A 139 0.04 -25.93 -1.28
C ILE A 139 -0.52 -27.24 -0.74
N TYR A 140 -1.54 -27.17 0.12
CA TYR A 140 -2.20 -28.37 0.65
C TYR A 140 -2.77 -29.25 -0.48
N ASN A 141 -3.48 -28.65 -1.43
CA ASN A 141 -4.06 -29.35 -2.57
C ASN A 141 -3.00 -29.98 -3.46
N ILE A 142 -1.89 -29.27 -3.72
CA ILE A 142 -0.75 -29.81 -4.46
C ILE A 142 -0.17 -31.06 -3.76
N LEU A 143 -0.09 -31.04 -2.43
CA LEU A 143 0.38 -32.21 -1.67
C LEU A 143 -0.62 -33.37 -1.72
N GLU A 144 -1.92 -33.11 -1.65
CA GLU A 144 -2.95 -34.15 -1.79
C GLU A 144 -2.93 -34.76 -3.19
N ASP A 145 -2.90 -33.96 -4.25
CA ASP A 145 -2.87 -34.41 -5.65
C ASP A 145 -1.62 -35.24 -5.95
N ASN A 146 -0.51 -34.92 -5.30
CA ASN A 146 0.78 -35.60 -5.45
C ASN A 146 1.13 -36.50 -4.26
N LYS A 147 0.16 -36.96 -3.48
CA LYS A 147 0.34 -37.71 -2.23
C LYS A 147 1.27 -38.91 -2.36
N ARG A 148 1.23 -39.63 -3.48
CA ARG A 148 2.12 -40.77 -3.74
C ARG A 148 3.60 -40.40 -3.69
N PHE A 149 3.97 -39.17 -4.06
CA PHE A 149 5.36 -38.67 -4.05
C PHE A 149 5.74 -38.10 -2.68
N PHE A 150 4.78 -37.47 -1.99
CA PHE A 150 5.08 -36.65 -0.81
C PHE A 150 4.78 -37.29 0.54
N LYS A 151 4.01 -38.40 0.60
CA LYS A 151 3.63 -39.08 1.85
C LYS A 151 4.76 -39.45 2.80
N ASN A 152 5.99 -39.63 2.29
CA ASN A 152 7.17 -39.95 3.08
C ASN A 152 8.08 -38.75 3.31
N THR A 153 7.78 -37.59 2.75
CA THR A 153 8.60 -36.38 2.84
C THR A 153 7.86 -35.22 3.47
N PHE A 154 6.54 -35.24 3.46
CA PHE A 154 5.69 -34.25 4.10
C PHE A 154 4.67 -34.88 5.05
N LYS A 155 4.32 -34.14 6.10
CA LYS A 155 3.11 -34.30 6.91
C LYS A 155 2.32 -33.00 6.80
N TRP A 156 1.02 -33.09 6.53
CA TRP A 156 0.19 -31.90 6.36
C TRP A 156 -1.22 -32.14 6.88
N ASN A 157 -1.80 -31.09 7.39
CA ASN A 157 -3.20 -30.95 7.76
C ASN A 157 -3.63 -29.51 7.46
N LEU A 158 -4.86 -29.13 7.80
CA LEU A 158 -5.42 -27.81 7.50
C LEU A 158 -4.81 -26.65 8.31
N GLU A 159 -3.86 -26.93 9.23
CA GLU A 159 -3.24 -25.93 10.09
C GLU A 159 -1.72 -25.81 9.87
N CYS A 160 -1.08 -26.88 9.39
CA CYS A 160 0.35 -26.93 9.28
C CYS A 160 0.82 -27.92 8.21
N ILE A 161 1.67 -27.46 7.34
CA ILE A 161 2.42 -28.29 6.39
C ILE A 161 3.87 -28.41 6.91
N THR A 162 4.37 -29.61 7.04
CA THR A 162 5.72 -29.88 7.57
C THR A 162 6.49 -30.77 6.61
N ASN A 163 7.63 -30.30 6.12
CA ASN A 163 8.59 -31.18 5.44
C ASN A 163 9.38 -31.95 6.51
N ILE A 164 9.32 -33.29 6.46
CA ILE A 164 9.94 -34.17 7.48
C ILE A 164 11.47 -34.14 7.41
N ARG A 165 12.05 -33.98 6.21
CA ARG A 165 13.50 -33.99 6.00
C ARG A 165 14.16 -32.71 6.47
N THR A 166 13.60 -31.57 6.11
CA THR A 166 14.13 -30.25 6.49
C THR A 166 13.62 -29.79 7.86
N ARG A 167 12.52 -30.37 8.35
CA ARG A 167 11.74 -29.92 9.53
C ARG A 167 11.17 -28.52 9.36
N SER A 168 11.13 -28.02 8.13
CA SER A 168 10.51 -26.73 7.77
C SER A 168 9.00 -26.83 7.84
N LYS A 169 8.34 -25.72 8.19
CA LYS A 169 6.89 -25.67 8.37
C LYS A 169 6.32 -24.48 7.64
N ILE A 170 5.12 -24.63 7.09
CA ILE A 170 4.30 -23.53 6.59
C ILE A 170 3.08 -23.42 7.50
N LYS A 171 2.76 -22.22 7.96
CA LYS A 171 1.58 -21.88 8.74
C LYS A 171 1.00 -20.55 8.30
N TYR A 172 -0.31 -20.39 8.46
CA TYR A 172 -1.00 -19.12 8.24
C TYR A 172 -1.45 -18.50 9.56
N HIS A 173 -1.61 -17.18 9.58
CA HIS A 173 -1.97 -16.39 10.76
C HIS A 173 -2.85 -15.22 10.37
N THR A 174 -3.90 -14.96 11.16
CA THR A 174 -4.84 -13.85 10.96
C THR A 174 -4.69 -12.75 12.02
N ARG A 175 -3.94 -13.04 13.07
CA ARG A 175 -3.64 -12.11 14.16
C ARG A 175 -2.19 -12.29 14.60
N ALA A 176 -1.61 -11.24 15.15
CA ALA A 176 -0.36 -11.40 15.88
C ALA A 176 -0.61 -12.41 17.01
N PRO A 177 0.12 -13.52 17.06
CA PRO A 177 0.05 -14.38 18.22
C PRO A 177 0.54 -13.58 19.44
N GLU A 178 -0.28 -13.44 20.45
CA GLU A 178 0.06 -12.74 21.72
C GLU A 178 1.33 -13.30 22.41
N THR A 179 1.83 -14.45 21.93
CA THR A 179 2.95 -15.20 22.53
C THR A 179 4.14 -15.40 21.57
N LYS A 180 4.23 -14.72 20.42
CA LYS A 180 5.28 -14.99 19.41
C LYS A 180 6.61 -14.24 19.60
N ASP A 181 6.96 -13.79 20.80
CA ASP A 181 8.31 -13.27 21.10
C ASP A 181 9.45 -14.31 20.94
N GLY A 182 9.20 -15.47 20.38
CA GLY A 182 10.17 -16.56 20.22
C GLY A 182 10.23 -17.21 18.84
N GLY A 183 9.46 -16.76 17.86
CA GLY A 183 9.47 -17.31 16.51
C GLY A 183 10.82 -17.13 15.81
N ARG A 184 11.19 -18.11 14.95
CA ARG A 184 12.40 -18.07 14.12
C ARG A 184 12.04 -18.41 12.67
N PRO A 185 11.15 -17.63 12.02
CA PRO A 185 10.82 -17.89 10.63
C PRO A 185 12.03 -17.63 9.73
N GLY A 186 12.13 -18.41 8.66
CA GLY A 186 13.04 -18.11 7.56
C GLY A 186 12.39 -17.13 6.58
N LYS A 187 11.06 -17.19 6.45
CA LYS A 187 10.29 -16.30 5.57
C LYS A 187 9.00 -15.86 6.25
N VAL A 188 8.61 -14.63 5.97
CA VAL A 188 7.32 -14.04 6.35
C VAL A 188 6.64 -13.49 5.11
N ASP A 189 5.38 -13.86 4.93
CA ASP A 189 4.54 -13.41 3.84
C ASP A 189 3.39 -12.56 4.34
N PHE A 190 3.11 -11.50 3.60
CA PHE A 190 1.96 -10.65 3.82
C PHE A 190 1.08 -10.67 2.58
N ASP A 191 -0.08 -11.30 2.70
CA ASP A 191 -1.10 -11.33 1.65
C ASP A 191 -2.11 -10.20 1.84
N GLU A 192 -2.63 -9.68 0.72
CA GLU A 192 -3.57 -8.55 0.68
C GLU A 192 -3.13 -7.38 1.57
N TYR A 193 -1.86 -6.95 1.37
CA TYR A 193 -1.21 -5.94 2.21
C TYR A 193 -1.98 -4.61 2.27
N HIS A 194 -2.82 -4.32 1.29
CA HIS A 194 -3.71 -3.15 1.29
C HIS A 194 -4.73 -3.14 2.44
N ALA A 195 -4.97 -4.27 3.10
CA ALA A 195 -5.94 -4.37 4.18
C ALA A 195 -5.35 -4.08 5.57
N TYR A 196 -4.02 -3.89 5.67
CA TYR A 196 -3.36 -3.56 6.93
C TYR A 196 -3.53 -2.07 7.23
N LYS A 197 -4.04 -1.76 8.42
CA LYS A 197 -4.31 -0.38 8.89
C LYS A 197 -3.12 0.24 9.62
N ASP A 198 -2.28 -0.58 10.24
CA ASP A 198 -1.13 -0.15 11.02
C ASP A 198 0.01 -1.20 10.97
N TYR A 199 1.14 -0.86 11.55
CA TYR A 199 2.34 -1.70 11.55
C TYR A 199 2.40 -2.77 12.65
N LYS A 200 1.44 -2.84 13.58
CA LYS A 200 1.53 -3.72 14.76
C LYS A 200 1.72 -5.18 14.40
N LEU A 201 0.90 -5.69 13.47
CA LEU A 201 1.02 -7.09 13.02
C LEU A 201 2.31 -7.30 12.24
N ILE A 202 2.70 -6.34 11.41
CA ILE A 202 3.88 -6.40 10.56
C ILE A 202 5.16 -6.46 11.41
N GLU A 203 5.28 -5.61 12.43
CA GLU A 203 6.43 -5.56 13.34
C GLU A 203 6.58 -6.87 14.13
N VAL A 204 5.49 -7.40 14.69
CA VAL A 204 5.50 -8.68 15.39
C VAL A 204 5.90 -9.82 14.47
N ALA A 205 5.33 -9.87 13.26
CA ALA A 205 5.64 -10.91 12.27
C ALA A 205 7.11 -10.90 11.85
N THR A 206 7.67 -9.71 11.62
CA THR A 206 9.05 -9.55 11.14
C THR A 206 10.11 -9.61 12.22
N GLY A 207 9.75 -9.37 13.49
CA GLY A 207 10.69 -9.38 14.63
C GLY A 207 11.42 -10.73 14.85
N GLY A 208 10.89 -11.80 14.27
CA GLY A 208 11.54 -13.14 14.30
C GLY A 208 12.54 -13.41 13.18
N LEU A 209 12.57 -12.61 12.13
CA LEU A 209 13.48 -12.78 10.98
C LEU A 209 14.96 -12.56 11.38
N GLY A 210 15.87 -13.08 10.55
CA GLY A 210 17.32 -12.94 10.75
C GLY A 210 17.94 -13.99 11.69
N LYS A 211 17.15 -14.90 12.26
CA LYS A 211 17.64 -16.04 13.07
C LYS A 211 17.86 -17.30 12.24
N LYS A 212 17.54 -17.28 10.96
CA LYS A 212 17.78 -18.30 9.96
C LYS A 212 18.58 -17.70 8.81
N ASP A 213 19.37 -18.53 8.15
CA ASP A 213 20.09 -18.13 6.94
C ASP A 213 19.11 -17.74 5.85
N PHE A 214 19.47 -16.74 5.07
CA PHE A 214 18.69 -16.25 3.95
C PHE A 214 17.25 -15.84 4.34
N PRO A 215 17.08 -14.95 5.32
CA PRO A 215 15.73 -14.49 5.70
C PRO A 215 15.04 -13.80 4.54
N ARG A 216 13.73 -14.03 4.37
CA ARG A 216 12.94 -13.44 3.29
C ARG A 216 11.68 -12.80 3.82
N ARG A 217 11.24 -11.77 3.10
CA ARG A 217 9.93 -11.15 3.24
C ARG A 217 9.30 -11.00 1.87
N THR A 218 8.07 -11.50 1.71
CA THR A 218 7.29 -11.29 0.50
C THR A 218 6.00 -10.56 0.85
N VAL A 219 5.71 -9.49 0.13
CA VAL A 219 4.46 -8.73 0.20
C VAL A 219 3.76 -8.86 -1.12
N ILE A 220 2.53 -9.38 -1.11
CA ILE A 220 1.68 -9.43 -2.29
C ILE A 220 0.40 -8.63 -2.05
N SER A 221 0.00 -7.83 -3.02
CA SER A 221 -1.20 -6.99 -2.90
C SER A 221 -1.79 -6.58 -4.25
N THR A 222 -3.03 -6.14 -4.21
CA THR A 222 -3.60 -5.13 -5.10
C THR A 222 -3.58 -3.78 -4.39
N GLN A 223 -4.03 -2.72 -5.04
CA GLN A 223 -4.46 -1.51 -4.34
C GLN A 223 -5.72 -1.80 -3.52
N GLY A 224 -6.01 -0.96 -2.53
CA GLY A 224 -7.16 -1.06 -1.64
C GLY A 224 -7.77 0.32 -1.35
N ASP A 225 -8.72 0.34 -0.42
CA ASP A 225 -9.47 1.56 -0.06
C ASP A 225 -8.83 2.32 1.12
N ILE A 226 -7.91 1.67 1.87
CA ILE A 226 -7.20 2.31 2.97
C ILE A 226 -6.13 3.24 2.38
N ARG A 227 -6.18 4.52 2.78
CA ARG A 227 -5.18 5.53 2.41
C ARG A 227 -4.31 5.89 3.63
N ASP A 228 -3.12 6.40 3.33
CA ASP A 228 -2.11 6.76 4.34
C ASP A 228 -1.76 5.60 5.30
N GLY A 229 -1.91 4.38 4.83
CA GLY A 229 -1.59 3.15 5.55
C GLY A 229 -0.27 2.52 5.10
N PRO A 230 0.07 1.35 5.67
CA PRO A 230 1.33 0.66 5.40
C PRO A 230 1.60 0.39 3.91
N LEU A 231 0.56 0.16 3.09
CA LEU A 231 0.75 -0.05 1.66
C LEU A 231 1.17 1.25 0.95
N ASP A 232 0.52 2.37 1.25
CA ASP A 232 0.84 3.64 0.59
C ASP A 232 2.28 4.08 0.91
N GLU A 233 2.71 3.96 2.18
CA GLU A 233 4.09 4.25 2.60
C GLU A 233 5.11 3.30 1.95
N LEU A 234 4.78 2.01 1.82
CA LEU A 234 5.64 1.03 1.15
C LEU A 234 5.77 1.36 -0.34
N LEU A 235 4.66 1.71 -1.01
CA LEU A 235 4.67 2.08 -2.43
C LEU A 235 5.48 3.36 -2.66
N GLU A 236 5.31 4.39 -1.84
CA GLU A 236 6.12 5.61 -1.92
C GLU A 236 7.63 5.29 -1.82
N THR A 237 8.01 4.47 -0.83
CA THR A 237 9.40 3.98 -0.70
C THR A 237 9.85 3.22 -1.95
N CYS A 238 9.01 2.33 -2.49
CA CYS A 238 9.33 1.56 -3.68
C CYS A 238 9.55 2.44 -4.92
N LEU A 239 8.71 3.47 -5.10
CA LEU A 239 8.84 4.42 -6.20
C LEU A 239 10.14 5.23 -6.10
N GLN A 240 10.50 5.70 -4.90
CA GLN A 240 11.76 6.41 -4.66
C GLN A 240 12.99 5.50 -4.95
N ILE A 241 12.91 4.21 -4.60
CA ILE A 241 13.94 3.22 -4.93
C ILE A 241 14.09 3.09 -6.45
N LEU A 242 12.98 2.87 -7.17
CA LEU A 242 13.01 2.72 -8.63
C LEU A 242 13.55 3.95 -9.36
N LYS A 243 13.29 5.15 -8.82
CA LYS A 243 13.85 6.42 -9.32
C LYS A 243 15.30 6.65 -8.90
N GLY A 244 15.85 5.82 -8.02
CA GLY A 244 17.21 5.97 -7.49
C GLY A 244 17.37 7.13 -6.50
N GLU A 245 16.28 7.62 -5.92
CA GLU A 245 16.29 8.73 -4.94
C GLU A 245 16.77 8.27 -3.56
N ILE A 246 16.52 7.00 -3.21
CA ILE A 246 16.95 6.37 -1.94
C ILE A 246 17.57 5.00 -2.18
N PRO A 247 18.41 4.49 -1.25
CA PRO A 247 18.93 3.12 -1.30
C PRO A 247 17.80 2.09 -1.18
N ASP A 248 17.90 0.98 -1.94
CA ASP A 248 16.89 -0.07 -1.95
C ASP A 248 16.85 -0.92 -0.67
N ASN A 249 17.95 -1.01 0.06
CA ASN A 249 18.08 -1.82 1.28
C ASN A 249 17.63 -3.28 1.08
N GLY A 250 17.88 -3.84 -0.10
CA GLY A 250 17.51 -5.21 -0.46
C GLY A 250 16.05 -5.38 -0.87
N LYS A 251 15.27 -4.30 -1.09
CA LYS A 251 13.91 -4.37 -1.62
C LYS A 251 13.91 -4.52 -3.13
N LEU A 252 13.00 -5.37 -3.60
CA LEU A 252 12.71 -5.59 -5.01
C LEU A 252 11.24 -5.19 -5.27
N PRO A 253 10.97 -4.00 -5.81
CA PRO A 253 9.61 -3.56 -6.12
C PRO A 253 9.16 -4.09 -7.48
N PHE A 254 8.09 -4.88 -7.52
CA PHE A 254 7.41 -5.27 -8.75
C PHE A 254 6.01 -4.66 -8.76
N ILE A 255 5.85 -3.56 -9.49
CA ILE A 255 4.62 -2.75 -9.49
C ILE A 255 4.00 -2.75 -10.88
N CYS A 256 2.71 -3.07 -10.94
CA CYS A 256 1.89 -3.10 -12.14
C CYS A 256 0.60 -2.32 -11.89
N TRP A 257 0.42 -1.24 -12.62
CA TRP A 257 -0.79 -0.40 -12.59
C TRP A 257 -0.96 0.37 -13.91
N LEU A 258 -2.07 1.04 -14.10
CA LEU A 258 -2.18 2.00 -15.20
C LEU A 258 -1.30 3.22 -14.91
N ASP A 259 -0.66 3.82 -15.90
CA ASP A 259 0.10 5.06 -15.71
C ASP A 259 -0.86 6.25 -15.52
N ASP A 260 -1.94 6.29 -16.31
CA ASP A 260 -2.99 7.28 -16.20
C ASP A 260 -4.36 6.58 -16.00
N PRO A 261 -5.22 7.03 -15.09
CA PRO A 261 -6.58 6.50 -14.93
C PRO A 261 -7.41 6.48 -16.22
N GLU A 262 -7.19 7.43 -17.13
CA GLU A 262 -7.90 7.50 -18.43
C GLU A 262 -7.56 6.34 -19.37
N GLU A 263 -6.41 5.67 -19.14
CA GLU A 263 -6.00 4.49 -19.90
C GLU A 263 -6.95 3.31 -19.72
N VAL A 264 -7.80 3.32 -18.70
CA VAL A 264 -8.83 2.29 -18.48
C VAL A 264 -9.78 2.14 -19.68
N LYS A 265 -9.92 3.16 -20.52
CA LYS A 265 -10.75 3.13 -21.73
C LYS A 265 -10.17 2.30 -22.85
N ASP A 266 -8.88 1.99 -22.78
CA ASP A 266 -8.14 1.18 -23.74
C ASP A 266 -7.87 -0.21 -23.11
N GLU A 267 -8.58 -1.22 -23.57
CA GLU A 267 -8.47 -2.59 -23.05
C GLU A 267 -7.04 -3.15 -23.16
N GLU A 268 -6.27 -2.79 -24.19
CA GLU A 268 -4.89 -3.26 -24.34
C GLU A 268 -4.03 -2.80 -23.15
N LYS A 269 -4.29 -1.62 -22.62
CA LYS A 269 -3.54 -1.05 -21.51
C LYS A 269 -3.82 -1.69 -20.15
N TRP A 270 -4.89 -2.49 -20.04
CA TRP A 270 -5.15 -3.25 -18.81
C TRP A 270 -4.02 -4.22 -18.45
N GLN A 271 -3.20 -4.59 -19.43
CA GLN A 271 -2.01 -5.41 -19.23
C GLN A 271 -0.96 -4.71 -18.36
N LYS A 272 -0.93 -3.38 -18.32
CA LYS A 272 -0.05 -2.61 -17.42
C LYS A 272 -0.30 -2.96 -15.96
N ALA A 273 -1.55 -3.14 -15.59
CA ALA A 273 -1.94 -3.52 -14.23
C ALA A 273 -1.95 -5.04 -14.01
N ASN A 274 -2.12 -5.82 -15.07
CA ASN A 274 -2.19 -7.28 -14.98
C ASN A 274 -1.27 -7.95 -16.02
N PRO A 275 -0.01 -8.25 -15.65
CA PRO A 275 0.98 -8.81 -16.56
C PRO A 275 0.64 -10.23 -17.06
N SER A 276 -0.35 -10.89 -16.43
CA SER A 276 -0.80 -12.23 -16.78
C SER A 276 -1.97 -12.25 -17.77
N LEU A 277 -2.55 -11.10 -18.10
CA LEU A 277 -3.83 -11.01 -18.81
C LEU A 277 -3.82 -11.73 -20.17
N ARG A 278 -2.71 -11.68 -20.89
CA ARG A 278 -2.55 -12.41 -22.16
C ARG A 278 -2.64 -13.93 -22.03
N ASN A 279 -2.36 -14.46 -20.84
CA ASN A 279 -2.33 -15.88 -20.55
C ASN A 279 -3.69 -16.41 -20.06
N PHE A 280 -4.61 -15.51 -19.67
CA PHE A 280 -5.89 -15.86 -19.04
C PHE A 280 -7.08 -15.25 -19.79
N PRO A 281 -7.54 -15.83 -20.92
CA PRO A 281 -8.69 -15.32 -21.69
C PRO A 281 -9.98 -15.20 -20.88
N THR A 282 -10.21 -16.14 -19.94
CA THR A 282 -11.37 -16.12 -19.04
C THR A 282 -11.34 -14.90 -18.13
N LEU A 283 -10.15 -14.53 -17.61
CA LEU A 283 -9.97 -13.34 -16.80
C LEU A 283 -10.30 -12.07 -17.60
N LEU A 284 -9.86 -12.00 -18.85
CA LEU A 284 -10.17 -10.86 -19.72
C LEU A 284 -11.69 -10.72 -19.95
N THR A 285 -12.38 -11.84 -20.14
CA THR A 285 -13.84 -11.82 -20.30
C THR A 285 -14.55 -11.29 -19.05
N GLU A 286 -14.12 -11.73 -17.88
CA GLU A 286 -14.66 -11.26 -16.60
C GLU A 286 -14.39 -9.76 -16.40
N MET A 287 -13.16 -9.31 -16.67
CA MET A 287 -12.79 -7.90 -16.56
C MET A 287 -13.59 -7.00 -17.51
N ARG A 288 -13.97 -7.50 -18.70
CA ARG A 288 -14.85 -6.76 -19.62
C ARG A 288 -16.24 -6.56 -19.00
N MET A 289 -16.80 -7.58 -18.36
CA MET A 289 -18.11 -7.46 -17.68
C MET A 289 -18.03 -6.46 -16.51
N GLU A 290 -17.02 -6.59 -15.66
CA GLU A 290 -16.79 -5.64 -14.55
C GLU A 290 -16.59 -4.19 -15.06
N TYR A 291 -15.93 -4.02 -16.21
CA TYR A 291 -15.73 -2.68 -16.80
C TYR A 291 -17.03 -2.07 -17.32
N GLU A 292 -17.92 -2.87 -17.92
CA GLU A 292 -19.26 -2.38 -18.32
C GLU A 292 -20.06 -1.91 -17.09
N GLU A 293 -20.02 -2.64 -15.98
CA GLU A 293 -20.65 -2.23 -14.72
C GLU A 293 -20.02 -0.93 -14.18
N TYR A 294 -18.69 -0.85 -14.18
CA TYR A 294 -17.96 0.37 -13.78
C TYR A 294 -18.34 1.59 -14.64
N LYS A 295 -18.50 1.45 -15.94
CA LYS A 295 -18.91 2.55 -16.83
C LYS A 295 -20.32 3.06 -16.50
N LEU A 296 -21.23 2.16 -16.09
CA LEU A 296 -22.62 2.52 -15.74
C LEU A 296 -22.70 3.25 -14.39
N ASP A 297 -21.91 2.82 -13.42
CA ASP A 297 -21.90 3.39 -12.06
C ASP A 297 -20.48 3.37 -11.46
N PRO A 298 -19.63 4.33 -11.83
CA PRO A 298 -18.25 4.39 -11.35
C PRO A 298 -18.13 4.55 -9.83
N VAL A 299 -19.13 5.11 -9.18
CA VAL A 299 -19.11 5.39 -7.74
C VAL A 299 -19.28 4.10 -6.93
N ASN A 300 -20.19 3.22 -7.35
CA ASN A 300 -20.46 1.98 -6.64
C ASN A 300 -19.58 0.80 -7.10
N HIS A 301 -18.95 0.90 -8.29
CA HIS A 301 -18.07 -0.14 -8.86
C HIS A 301 -16.58 0.23 -8.83
N THR A 302 -16.14 1.00 -7.83
CA THR A 302 -14.75 1.45 -7.67
C THR A 302 -13.74 0.32 -7.63
N SER A 303 -14.16 -0.90 -7.28
CA SER A 303 -13.31 -2.09 -7.18
C SER A 303 -12.58 -2.42 -8.49
N PHE A 304 -13.17 -2.10 -9.65
CA PHE A 304 -12.52 -2.31 -10.94
C PHE A 304 -11.23 -1.47 -11.05
N MET A 305 -11.32 -0.17 -10.80
CA MET A 305 -10.15 0.70 -10.81
C MET A 305 -9.16 0.37 -9.70
N THR A 306 -9.66 0.15 -8.49
CA THR A 306 -8.80 -0.08 -7.33
C THR A 306 -8.07 -1.42 -7.43
N LYS A 307 -8.78 -2.51 -7.74
CA LYS A 307 -8.24 -3.87 -7.60
C LYS A 307 -7.82 -4.53 -8.91
N ARG A 308 -8.45 -4.17 -10.04
CA ARG A 308 -8.03 -4.69 -11.36
C ARG A 308 -6.96 -3.81 -11.98
N MET A 309 -7.12 -2.48 -11.88
CA MET A 309 -6.22 -1.51 -12.50
C MET A 309 -5.15 -0.96 -11.55
N ASN A 310 -5.23 -1.29 -10.26
CA ASN A 310 -4.36 -0.78 -9.21
C ASN A 310 -4.28 0.75 -9.18
N ARG A 311 -5.38 1.42 -9.58
CA ARG A 311 -5.57 2.86 -9.54
C ARG A 311 -6.83 3.15 -8.73
N PRO A 312 -6.71 3.26 -7.40
CA PRO A 312 -7.85 3.71 -6.61
C PRO A 312 -8.33 5.05 -7.17
N PRO A 313 -9.65 5.26 -7.31
CA PRO A 313 -10.15 6.57 -7.62
C PRO A 313 -9.51 7.51 -6.59
N GLY A 314 -8.88 8.58 -7.08
CA GLY A 314 -8.36 9.60 -6.19
C GLY A 314 -9.45 9.96 -5.17
N GLU A 315 -9.11 10.58 -4.06
CA GLU A 315 -9.99 10.88 -2.89
C GLU A 315 -11.35 11.54 -3.20
N THR A 316 -11.89 11.30 -4.40
CA THR A 316 -13.19 11.84 -4.85
C THR A 316 -14.33 11.49 -3.91
N GLN A 317 -14.22 10.42 -3.12
CA GLN A 317 -15.21 10.06 -2.11
C GLN A 317 -15.15 10.95 -0.86
N TYR A 318 -14.02 11.63 -0.64
CA TYR A 318 -13.77 12.53 0.50
C TYR A 318 -13.40 13.95 0.08
N CYS A 319 -13.30 14.21 -1.22
CA CYS A 319 -13.06 15.56 -1.74
C CYS A 319 -14.34 16.36 -1.81
N VAL A 320 -14.31 17.58 -1.31
CA VAL A 320 -15.44 18.54 -1.45
C VAL A 320 -15.72 18.82 -2.93
N THR A 321 -14.66 18.84 -3.76
CA THR A 321 -14.74 19.03 -5.21
C THR A 321 -13.38 18.69 -5.85
N ASP A 322 -13.28 18.66 -7.19
CA ASP A 322 -12.03 18.47 -7.89
C ASP A 322 -11.09 19.70 -7.79
N TRP A 323 -9.79 19.48 -7.98
CA TRP A 323 -8.78 20.52 -7.87
C TRP A 323 -9.01 21.70 -8.80
N LYS A 324 -9.47 21.47 -10.02
CA LYS A 324 -9.78 22.53 -10.99
C LYS A 324 -10.89 23.46 -10.51
N ASN A 325 -11.85 22.94 -9.75
CA ASN A 325 -12.91 23.74 -9.16
C ASN A 325 -12.40 24.51 -7.93
N LEU A 326 -11.50 23.92 -7.13
CA LEU A 326 -10.83 24.64 -6.04
C LEU A 326 -10.01 25.82 -6.56
N GLU A 327 -9.19 25.61 -7.60
CA GLU A 327 -8.45 26.69 -8.25
C GLU A 327 -9.36 27.81 -8.77
N LYS A 328 -10.46 27.47 -9.42
CA LYS A 328 -11.46 28.45 -9.89
C LYS A 328 -12.16 29.20 -8.74
N ALA A 329 -12.29 28.56 -7.58
CA ALA A 329 -12.87 29.16 -6.38
C ALA A 329 -11.88 30.09 -5.66
N THR A 330 -10.56 29.87 -5.85
CA THR A 330 -9.51 30.70 -5.25
C THR A 330 -9.53 32.10 -5.87
N ARG A 331 -9.83 33.11 -5.07
CA ARG A 331 -9.87 34.51 -5.49
C ARG A 331 -9.62 35.43 -4.29
N SER A 332 -9.20 36.66 -4.57
CA SER A 332 -9.04 37.69 -3.54
C SER A 332 -10.42 38.03 -2.91
N LEU A 333 -10.43 38.16 -1.58
CA LEU A 333 -11.62 38.61 -0.86
C LEU A 333 -11.91 40.09 -1.16
N PRO A 334 -13.16 40.47 -1.45
CA PRO A 334 -13.55 41.88 -1.51
C PRO A 334 -13.57 42.51 -0.10
N ASP A 335 -13.80 43.79 -0.02
CA ASP A 335 -14.06 44.43 1.29
C ASP A 335 -15.41 43.95 1.85
N LEU A 336 -15.33 43.10 2.89
CA LEU A 336 -16.49 42.50 3.56
C LEU A 336 -16.83 43.18 4.89
N ARG A 337 -16.17 44.30 5.24
CA ARG A 337 -16.47 45.02 6.50
C ARG A 337 -17.94 45.40 6.58
N ASN A 338 -18.51 45.22 7.74
CA ASN A 338 -19.94 45.41 8.05
C ASN A 338 -20.93 44.49 7.31
N HIS A 339 -20.47 43.48 6.56
CA HIS A 339 -21.37 42.48 5.97
C HIS A 339 -21.74 41.42 7.00
N SER A 340 -22.93 40.87 6.86
CA SER A 340 -23.45 39.75 7.64
C SER A 340 -22.76 38.45 7.23
N CYS A 341 -22.45 37.61 8.21
CA CYS A 341 -21.84 36.28 7.99
C CYS A 341 -22.35 35.27 9.03
N VAL A 342 -22.15 34.01 8.70
CA VAL A 342 -22.36 32.88 9.61
C VAL A 342 -20.98 32.30 9.95
N ALA A 343 -20.72 32.10 11.24
CA ALA A 343 -19.50 31.39 11.68
C ALA A 343 -19.73 29.88 11.73
N GLY A 344 -18.76 29.13 11.28
CA GLY A 344 -18.70 27.66 11.43
C GLY A 344 -17.47 27.27 12.25
N ILE A 345 -17.62 26.33 13.18
CA ILE A 345 -16.53 25.86 14.03
C ILE A 345 -16.50 24.34 14.03
N ASP A 346 -15.32 23.80 13.78
CA ASP A 346 -14.97 22.41 14.07
C ASP A 346 -13.95 22.40 15.20
N TYR A 347 -14.29 21.74 16.33
CA TYR A 347 -13.50 21.81 17.54
C TYR A 347 -13.04 20.44 18.01
N SER A 348 -11.73 20.26 18.07
CA SER A 348 -11.06 19.08 18.65
C SER A 348 -10.07 19.50 19.72
N LYS A 349 -9.99 18.74 20.82
CA LYS A 349 -9.20 19.13 21.99
C LYS A 349 -7.68 18.90 21.82
N THR A 350 -7.26 17.79 21.23
CA THR A 350 -5.87 17.33 21.35
C THR A 350 -5.25 16.74 20.10
N ASN A 351 -5.99 16.08 19.24
CA ASN A 351 -5.40 15.25 18.17
C ASN A 351 -5.67 15.73 16.75
N ASP A 352 -6.61 16.63 16.58
CA ASP A 352 -7.01 17.16 15.28
C ASP A 352 -6.83 18.66 15.20
N PHE A 353 -7.05 19.21 14.02
CA PHE A 353 -7.16 20.64 13.84
C PHE A 353 -8.40 21.18 14.55
N VAL A 354 -8.27 22.39 15.11
CA VAL A 354 -9.42 23.22 15.44
C VAL A 354 -9.54 24.27 14.37
N ALA A 355 -10.70 24.40 13.75
CA ALA A 355 -10.92 25.37 12.69
C ALA A 355 -12.16 26.22 12.96
N ALA A 356 -12.06 27.51 12.71
CA ALA A 356 -13.19 28.42 12.68
C ALA A 356 -13.19 29.20 11.37
N GLY A 357 -14.38 29.45 10.82
CA GLY A 357 -14.49 30.19 9.57
C GLY A 357 -15.74 31.05 9.50
N LEU A 358 -15.73 32.02 8.63
CA LEU A 358 -16.83 32.95 8.36
C LEU A 358 -17.30 32.81 6.92
N LEU A 359 -18.55 32.50 6.73
CA LEU A 359 -19.19 32.42 5.42
C LEU A 359 -20.04 33.68 5.16
N PHE A 360 -19.68 34.41 4.13
CA PHE A 360 -20.38 35.60 3.66
C PHE A 360 -21.17 35.28 2.40
N LYS A 361 -22.35 35.88 2.28
CA LYS A 361 -23.16 35.87 1.05
C LYS A 361 -23.33 37.32 0.56
N VAL A 362 -22.73 37.62 -0.59
CA VAL A 362 -22.85 38.96 -1.22
C VAL A 362 -23.40 38.77 -2.63
N GLY A 363 -24.67 39.09 -2.80
CA GLY A 363 -25.42 38.74 -4.00
C GLY A 363 -25.48 37.21 -4.19
N ASP A 364 -25.11 36.76 -5.38
CA ASP A 364 -25.04 35.32 -5.70
C ASP A 364 -23.72 34.67 -5.32
N LYS A 365 -22.75 35.46 -4.87
CA LYS A 365 -21.41 34.96 -4.53
C LYS A 365 -21.29 34.65 -3.05
N ARG A 366 -20.50 33.62 -2.75
CA ARG A 366 -20.12 33.24 -1.39
C ARG A 366 -18.62 33.43 -1.23
N TYR A 367 -18.23 33.92 -0.04
CA TYR A 367 -16.83 34.13 0.33
C TYR A 367 -16.59 33.46 1.67
N TRP A 368 -15.44 32.83 1.79
CA TRP A 368 -15.05 32.11 2.97
C TRP A 368 -13.70 32.63 3.47
N MET A 369 -13.58 32.85 4.74
CA MET A 369 -12.31 33.05 5.43
C MET A 369 -12.26 32.14 6.65
N HIS A 370 -11.10 31.70 7.02
CA HIS A 370 -10.92 30.79 8.17
C HIS A 370 -9.65 31.09 8.94
N HIS A 371 -9.55 30.49 10.11
CA HIS A 371 -8.33 30.32 10.87
C HIS A 371 -8.30 28.95 11.50
N THR A 372 -7.10 28.37 11.62
CA THR A 372 -6.90 27.02 12.12
C THR A 372 -5.88 27.04 13.26
N TRP A 373 -6.12 26.22 14.27
CA TRP A 373 -5.18 26.03 15.40
C TRP A 373 -4.72 24.59 15.42
N VAL A 374 -3.42 24.38 15.62
CA VAL A 374 -2.80 23.05 15.66
C VAL A 374 -1.93 22.95 16.90
N CYS A 375 -2.13 21.94 17.72
CA CYS A 375 -1.34 21.71 18.93
C CYS A 375 0.05 21.17 18.56
N LYS A 376 1.13 21.85 18.96
CA LYS A 376 2.54 21.41 18.73
C LYS A 376 2.86 20.05 19.37
N LYS A 377 2.10 19.63 20.37
CA LYS A 377 2.29 18.35 21.08
C LYS A 377 1.39 17.23 20.55
N SER A 378 0.64 17.48 19.49
CA SER A 378 -0.17 16.43 18.85
C SER A 378 0.71 15.29 18.34
N ARG A 379 0.32 14.05 18.62
CA ARG A 379 1.01 12.84 18.12
C ARG A 379 0.87 12.67 16.62
N ASP A 380 -0.13 13.30 16.03
CA ASP A 380 -0.45 13.20 14.61
C ASP A 380 0.25 14.24 13.74
N LEU A 381 1.02 15.18 14.34
CA LEU A 381 1.79 16.21 13.61
C LEU A 381 2.67 15.62 12.50
N LEU A 382 3.34 14.49 12.76
CA LEU A 382 4.20 13.82 11.79
C LEU A 382 3.43 13.23 10.59
N ARG A 383 2.12 13.05 10.72
CA ARG A 383 1.24 12.54 9.66
C ARG A 383 0.63 13.65 8.81
N ILE A 384 0.68 14.88 9.29
CA ILE A 384 0.11 16.03 8.58
C ILE A 384 1.05 16.40 7.43
N LYS A 385 0.64 16.13 6.20
CA LYS A 385 1.40 16.46 4.98
C LYS A 385 1.23 17.93 4.54
N TYR A 386 0.37 18.69 5.21
CA TYR A 386 0.12 20.10 4.91
C TYR A 386 1.30 20.97 5.39
N PRO A 387 1.74 21.98 4.62
CA PRO A 387 2.86 22.84 4.98
C PRO A 387 2.49 23.83 6.11
N LEU A 388 2.48 23.35 7.36
CA LEU A 388 2.00 24.09 8.53
C LEU A 388 2.77 25.42 8.76
N LYS A 389 4.08 25.46 8.47
CA LYS A 389 4.88 26.67 8.63
C LYS A 389 4.49 27.76 7.64
N GLU A 390 4.26 27.41 6.40
CA GLU A 390 3.81 28.33 5.36
C GLU A 390 2.43 28.91 5.71
N ALA A 391 1.50 28.07 6.18
CA ALA A 391 0.18 28.49 6.62
C ALA A 391 0.22 29.41 7.85
N GLU A 392 1.18 29.21 8.76
CA GLU A 392 1.40 30.11 9.90
C GLU A 392 1.98 31.46 9.45
N GLU A 393 2.90 31.48 8.50
CA GLU A 393 3.44 32.68 7.89
C GLU A 393 2.37 33.49 7.10
N GLU A 394 1.45 32.78 6.45
CA GLU A 394 0.29 33.39 5.77
C GLU A 394 -0.80 33.91 6.74
N GLY A 395 -0.68 33.58 8.03
CA GLY A 395 -1.60 34.04 9.06
C GLY A 395 -2.97 33.33 9.09
N VAL A 396 -3.08 32.19 8.40
CA VAL A 396 -4.31 31.36 8.39
C VAL A 396 -4.26 30.21 9.39
N LEU A 397 -3.10 30.01 10.05
CA LEU A 397 -2.88 28.96 11.02
C LEU A 397 -2.09 29.52 12.23
N THR A 398 -2.34 28.95 13.41
CA THR A 398 -1.55 29.18 14.63
C THR A 398 -1.11 27.84 15.23
N MET A 399 0.19 27.70 15.43
CA MET A 399 0.77 26.57 16.15
C MET A 399 0.71 26.81 17.67
N VAL A 400 -0.21 26.15 18.35
CA VAL A 400 -0.44 26.30 19.79
C VAL A 400 0.59 25.47 20.57
N ASP A 401 1.34 26.15 21.47
CA ASP A 401 2.36 25.53 22.33
C ASP A 401 1.77 25.15 23.70
N ASP A 402 0.71 24.35 23.70
CA ASP A 402 0.05 23.87 24.89
C ASP A 402 -0.25 22.35 24.78
N VAL A 403 -0.79 21.76 25.85
CA VAL A 403 -1.17 20.33 25.88
C VAL A 403 -2.47 20.09 25.10
N GLU A 404 -3.32 21.11 25.00
CA GLU A 404 -4.61 21.08 24.32
C GLU A 404 -4.93 22.47 23.74
N ILE A 405 -5.86 22.54 22.80
CA ILE A 405 -6.34 23.81 22.25
C ILE A 405 -7.49 24.29 23.11
N ASP A 406 -7.27 25.40 23.84
CA ASP A 406 -8.32 26.02 24.67
C ASP A 406 -9.38 26.66 23.79
N PRO A 407 -10.69 26.51 24.10
CA PRO A 407 -11.77 27.22 23.41
C PRO A 407 -11.58 28.75 23.33
N GLU A 408 -10.81 29.35 24.23
CA GLU A 408 -10.53 30.80 24.21
C GLU A 408 -9.83 31.23 22.93
N TYR A 409 -8.97 30.41 22.32
CA TYR A 409 -8.38 30.71 21.03
C TYR A 409 -9.44 31.00 19.94
N VAL A 410 -10.49 30.20 19.91
CA VAL A 410 -11.59 30.34 18.95
C VAL A 410 -12.45 31.55 19.27
N THR A 411 -12.77 31.75 20.57
CA THR A 411 -13.61 32.85 21.00
C THR A 411 -12.93 34.21 20.83
N ASP A 412 -11.64 34.32 21.08
CA ASP A 412 -10.85 35.53 20.84
C ASP A 412 -10.82 35.91 19.36
N TRP A 413 -10.61 34.90 18.49
CA TRP A 413 -10.67 35.12 17.06
C TRP A 413 -12.06 35.61 16.60
N LEU A 414 -13.13 35.01 17.11
CA LEU A 414 -14.50 35.44 16.81
C LEU A 414 -14.76 36.89 17.33
N LEU A 415 -14.28 37.24 18.52
CA LEU A 415 -14.38 38.60 19.05
C LEU A 415 -13.64 39.62 18.19
N GLU A 416 -12.46 39.28 17.73
CA GLU A 416 -11.71 40.14 16.79
C GLU A 416 -12.49 40.35 15.48
N LYS A 417 -13.02 39.27 14.91
CA LYS A 417 -13.74 39.29 13.67
C LYS A 417 -15.11 40.03 13.83
N SER A 418 -15.76 39.94 14.98
CA SER A 418 -17.02 40.63 15.25
C SER A 418 -16.87 42.15 15.28
N LYS A 419 -15.67 42.69 15.47
CA LYS A 419 -15.39 44.13 15.32
C LYS A 419 -15.46 44.59 13.88
N LEU A 420 -15.28 43.70 12.92
CA LEU A 420 -15.21 43.99 11.49
C LEU A 420 -16.47 43.53 10.75
N TYR A 421 -17.08 42.45 11.19
CA TYR A 421 -18.17 41.76 10.49
C TYR A 421 -19.35 41.54 11.41
N LYS A 422 -20.56 41.40 10.84
CA LYS A 422 -21.79 41.09 11.58
C LYS A 422 -21.99 39.59 11.62
N ILE A 423 -21.53 38.92 12.66
CA ILE A 423 -21.72 37.47 12.88
C ILE A 423 -23.14 37.23 13.36
N GLU A 424 -24.03 36.70 12.51
CA GLU A 424 -25.44 36.48 12.82
C GLU A 424 -25.68 35.21 13.63
N SER A 425 -24.90 34.16 13.38
CA SER A 425 -25.00 32.88 14.09
C SER A 425 -23.68 32.13 14.06
N VAL A 426 -23.51 31.23 15.03
CA VAL A 426 -22.38 30.28 15.10
C VAL A 426 -22.94 28.89 14.98
N VAL A 427 -22.39 28.12 14.04
CA VAL A 427 -22.73 26.71 13.78
C VAL A 427 -21.57 25.82 14.16
N MET A 428 -21.84 24.78 14.90
CA MET A 428 -20.85 23.74 15.28
C MET A 428 -21.55 22.38 15.34
N ASP A 429 -20.78 21.30 15.29
CA ASP A 429 -21.32 19.96 15.46
C ASP A 429 -21.73 19.71 16.94
N ASN A 430 -22.43 18.59 17.17
CA ASN A 430 -22.88 18.23 18.52
C ASN A 430 -21.84 17.48 19.36
N PHE A 431 -20.68 17.15 18.78
CA PHE A 431 -19.67 16.37 19.45
C PHE A 431 -18.75 17.28 20.28
N ARG A 432 -18.59 16.99 21.59
CA ARG A 432 -17.74 17.75 22.54
C ARG A 432 -18.06 19.24 22.67
N GLN A 433 -19.32 19.65 22.43
CA GLN A 433 -19.72 21.06 22.38
C GLN A 433 -19.80 21.78 23.74
N THR A 434 -19.84 21.07 24.86
CA THR A 434 -20.14 21.71 26.18
C THR A 434 -19.16 22.83 26.51
N TRP A 435 -17.87 22.59 26.36
CA TRP A 435 -16.84 23.58 26.72
C TRP A 435 -16.78 24.76 25.77
N LEU A 436 -16.87 24.50 24.49
CA LEU A 436 -16.93 25.56 23.46
C LEU A 436 -18.22 26.36 23.60
N ARG A 437 -19.34 25.72 23.90
CA ARG A 437 -20.62 26.40 24.13
C ARG A 437 -20.59 27.32 25.35
N GLU A 438 -19.97 26.87 26.45
CA GLU A 438 -19.78 27.72 27.63
C GLU A 438 -18.89 28.93 27.32
N ALA A 439 -17.80 28.73 26.56
CA ALA A 439 -16.91 29.82 26.15
C ALA A 439 -17.61 30.81 25.21
N LEU A 440 -18.37 30.32 24.23
CA LEU A 440 -19.19 31.17 23.34
C LEU A 440 -20.25 31.95 24.11
N GLY A 441 -20.90 31.33 25.10
CA GLY A 441 -21.88 32.00 25.96
C GLY A 441 -21.31 33.21 26.75
N LYS A 442 -20.04 33.08 27.20
CA LYS A 442 -19.32 34.18 27.90
C LYS A 442 -19.11 35.40 27.02
N ILE A 443 -19.01 35.24 25.70
CA ILE A 443 -18.80 36.33 24.74
C ILE A 443 -20.08 36.76 24.02
N GLY A 444 -21.24 36.25 24.43
CA GLY A 444 -22.54 36.67 23.97
C GLY A 444 -23.12 35.89 22.79
N PHE A 445 -22.52 34.77 22.39
CA PHE A 445 -23.12 33.83 21.45
C PHE A 445 -23.82 32.71 22.22
N SER A 446 -25.13 32.56 22.03
CA SER A 446 -26.00 31.58 22.73
C SER A 446 -26.48 30.50 21.76
#